data_9d89b41a1ab7eac4396437058ce0e5e7
#
_entry.id   9d89b41a1ab7eac4396437058ce0e5e7
#
_cell.length_a   1.000
_cell.length_b   1.000
_cell.length_c   1.000
_cell.angle_alpha   90.00
_cell.angle_beta   90.00
_cell.angle_gamma   90.00
#
_symmetry.space_group_name_H-M   'P 1'
#
loop_
_entity.id
_entity.type
_entity.pdbx_description
1 polymer ?
#
loop_
_entity_poly.entity_id
_entity_poly.type
_entity_poly.pdbx_seq_one_letter_code
_entity_poly.pdbx_strand_id
1 'polypeptide(L)'
;ACNRATLKYFRITPEESGQINQLSADVFERDTMEQMKEENDFILKSKKTFVTKRQIKLKNGLQNWFLIRKIPILNTAGDVSKFVVFCRNIDEEQNAQRMRESYISTLSHDLKIPTIAQIRALELLVNGDMGMINENQKEIINLTLESCYSMYDMLSTILTTYKYENNEINLNYEKIYMLKILDEAFAKVHKNLQNKNIRVKVMAKDKFASIFADKMQLKKAFENLIDFCVSNAYQDTMITCEIEKNGNGSIVIALKYESPYINPEVIDNMFEKYTTSAEKFNKVGSSLNLYLAKQIISAHEGV
;
A
#
# COMPACT_ATOMS: atom_id res chain seq x y z
N ALA A 1 38.46 -9.01 -9.02
CA ALA A 1 39.02 -7.65 -9.02
C ALA A 1 37.97 -6.68 -8.51
N CYS A 2 38.37 -5.78 -7.62
CA CYS A 2 37.53 -4.70 -7.08
C CYS A 2 38.03 -3.36 -7.56
N ASN A 3 37.11 -2.40 -7.69
CA ASN A 3 37.49 -1.02 -7.97
C ASN A 3 37.95 -0.32 -6.67
N ARG A 4 38.63 0.83 -6.84
CA ARG A 4 39.22 1.59 -5.72
C ARG A 4 38.17 2.04 -4.69
N ALA A 5 36.91 2.34 -5.13
CA ALA A 5 35.83 2.74 -4.25
C ALA A 5 35.40 1.60 -3.33
N THR A 6 35.24 0.38 -3.87
CA THR A 6 34.91 -0.83 -3.11
C THR A 6 35.98 -1.15 -2.08
N LEU A 7 37.28 -1.11 -2.48
CA LEU A 7 38.42 -1.35 -1.55
C LEU A 7 38.39 -0.33 -0.40
N LYS A 8 38.24 0.95 -0.71
CA LYS A 8 38.19 2.01 0.30
C LYS A 8 37.02 1.81 1.28
N TYR A 9 35.83 1.48 0.75
CA TYR A 9 34.61 1.31 1.55
C TYR A 9 34.73 0.12 2.51
N PHE A 10 35.16 -1.03 2.00
CA PHE A 10 35.31 -2.24 2.82
C PHE A 10 36.65 -2.30 3.59
N ARG A 11 37.50 -1.26 3.47
CA ARG A 11 38.83 -1.17 4.07
C ARG A 11 39.71 -2.36 3.71
N ILE A 12 39.64 -2.79 2.47
CA ILE A 12 40.43 -3.89 1.90
C ILE A 12 41.63 -3.28 1.19
N THR A 13 42.80 -3.83 1.42
CA THR A 13 44.05 -3.40 0.72
C THR A 13 44.07 -3.92 -0.73
N PRO A 14 44.75 -3.22 -1.67
CA PRO A 14 44.87 -3.69 -3.06
C PRO A 14 45.46 -5.11 -3.16
N GLU A 15 46.37 -5.49 -2.27
CA GLU A 15 47.00 -6.81 -2.21
C GLU A 15 45.99 -7.90 -1.81
N GLU A 16 45.08 -7.59 -0.88
CA GLU A 16 44.01 -8.48 -0.44
C GLU A 16 42.87 -8.60 -1.48
N SER A 17 42.79 -7.68 -2.45
CA SER A 17 41.71 -7.66 -3.46
C SER A 17 41.64 -8.92 -4.32
N GLY A 18 42.74 -9.64 -4.48
CA GLY A 18 42.80 -10.93 -5.19
C GLY A 18 42.14 -12.09 -4.45
N GLN A 19 41.97 -11.97 -3.13
CA GLN A 19 41.48 -13.01 -2.24
C GLN A 19 40.11 -12.71 -1.66
N ILE A 20 39.32 -11.82 -2.28
CA ILE A 20 38.01 -11.33 -1.78
C ILE A 20 37.05 -12.46 -1.39
N ASN A 21 37.08 -13.61 -2.08
CA ASN A 21 36.25 -14.75 -1.71
C ASN A 21 36.68 -15.39 -0.37
N GLN A 22 37.92 -15.23 0.06
CA GLN A 22 38.39 -15.69 1.36
C GLN A 22 38.23 -14.61 2.44
N LEU A 23 38.44 -13.34 2.08
CA LEU A 23 38.28 -12.18 2.95
C LEU A 23 36.82 -11.87 3.29
N SER A 24 35.86 -12.38 2.51
CA SER A 24 34.41 -12.14 2.76
C SER A 24 34.00 -12.59 4.16
N ALA A 25 34.58 -13.69 4.66
CA ALA A 25 34.32 -14.21 6.01
C ALA A 25 34.86 -13.31 7.13
N ASP A 26 35.86 -12.49 6.87
CA ASP A 26 36.47 -11.58 7.85
C ASP A 26 35.83 -10.20 7.84
N VAL A 27 35.19 -9.83 6.74
CA VAL A 27 34.61 -8.49 6.51
C VAL A 27 33.13 -8.45 6.82
N PHE A 28 32.35 -9.46 6.39
CA PHE A 28 30.89 -9.47 6.50
C PHE A 28 30.39 -10.26 7.70
N GLU A 29 29.24 -9.86 8.25
CA GLU A 29 28.51 -10.69 9.20
C GLU A 29 27.95 -11.95 8.53
N ARG A 30 27.71 -12.98 9.35
CA ARG A 30 27.25 -14.30 8.88
C ARG A 30 25.96 -14.23 8.06
N ASP A 31 24.96 -13.47 8.53
CA ASP A 31 23.69 -13.30 7.85
C ASP A 31 23.88 -12.70 6.45
N THR A 32 24.77 -11.71 6.32
CA THR A 32 25.10 -11.09 5.02
C THR A 32 25.72 -12.11 4.08
N MET A 33 26.58 -12.99 4.60
CA MET A 33 27.22 -14.03 3.78
C MET A 33 26.24 -15.11 3.32
N GLU A 34 25.33 -15.54 4.19
CA GLU A 34 24.28 -16.50 3.84
C GLU A 34 23.40 -15.98 2.72
N GLN A 35 22.94 -14.74 2.83
CA GLN A 35 22.17 -14.07 1.77
C GLN A 35 22.96 -13.96 0.45
N MET A 36 24.24 -13.59 0.52
CA MET A 36 25.12 -13.53 -0.67
C MET A 36 25.25 -14.87 -1.37
N LYS A 37 25.29 -15.95 -0.61
CA LYS A 37 25.35 -17.32 -1.14
C LYS A 37 24.06 -17.72 -1.83
N GLU A 38 22.92 -17.49 -1.19
CA GLU A 38 21.60 -17.76 -1.79
C GLU A 38 21.40 -17.01 -3.12
N GLU A 39 21.78 -15.73 -3.14
CA GLU A 39 21.73 -14.91 -4.37
C GLU A 39 22.62 -15.47 -5.48
N ASN A 40 23.84 -15.93 -5.14
CA ASN A 40 24.75 -16.52 -6.09
C ASN A 40 24.20 -17.85 -6.63
N ASP A 41 23.65 -18.70 -5.75
CA ASP A 41 23.03 -19.98 -6.14
C ASP A 41 21.83 -19.76 -7.08
N PHE A 42 21.02 -18.74 -6.80
CA PHE A 42 19.93 -18.34 -7.69
C PHE A 42 20.44 -17.93 -9.08
N ILE A 43 21.51 -17.12 -9.16
CA ILE A 43 22.08 -16.67 -10.43
C ILE A 43 22.71 -17.82 -11.19
N LEU A 44 23.40 -18.75 -10.52
CA LEU A 44 23.99 -19.92 -11.13
C LEU A 44 22.92 -20.80 -11.79
N LYS A 45 21.76 -20.96 -11.17
CA LYS A 45 20.62 -21.73 -11.71
C LYS A 45 19.88 -20.99 -12.81
N SER A 46 19.58 -19.72 -12.60
CA SER A 46 18.73 -18.93 -13.50
C SER A 46 19.47 -18.33 -14.69
N LYS A 47 20.78 -18.12 -14.57
CA LYS A 47 21.65 -17.42 -15.53
C LYS A 47 21.18 -16.00 -15.84
N LYS A 48 20.39 -15.38 -14.95
CA LYS A 48 19.81 -14.04 -15.12
C LYS A 48 20.46 -13.03 -14.19
N THR A 49 20.39 -11.75 -14.57
CA THR A 49 20.78 -10.63 -13.70
C THR A 49 19.89 -10.61 -12.46
N PHE A 50 20.51 -10.45 -11.30
CA PHE A 50 19.85 -10.31 -10.02
C PHE A 50 20.01 -8.89 -9.49
N VAL A 51 18.91 -8.28 -9.02
CA VAL A 51 18.93 -6.93 -8.45
C VAL A 51 18.20 -6.96 -7.11
N THR A 52 18.84 -6.45 -6.08
CA THR A 52 18.25 -6.37 -4.74
C THR A 52 18.66 -5.09 -4.03
N LYS A 53 17.82 -4.66 -3.09
CA LYS A 53 18.14 -3.61 -2.11
C LYS A 53 18.25 -4.27 -0.75
N ARG A 54 19.37 -4.18 -0.10
CA ARG A 54 19.55 -4.72 1.25
C ARG A 54 20.58 -3.97 2.06
N GLN A 55 20.53 -4.18 3.36
CA GLN A 55 21.53 -3.70 4.28
C GLN A 55 22.70 -4.68 4.30
N ILE A 56 23.90 -4.16 4.09
CA ILE A 56 25.14 -4.91 4.29
C ILE A 56 25.66 -4.56 5.67
N LYS A 57 25.82 -5.61 6.49
CA LYS A 57 26.42 -5.50 7.83
C LYS A 57 27.84 -6.00 7.80
N LEU A 58 28.74 -5.17 8.29
CA LEU A 58 30.16 -5.49 8.42
C LEU A 58 30.48 -5.87 9.86
N LYS A 59 31.47 -6.72 10.08
CA LYS A 59 31.95 -7.14 11.42
C LYS A 59 32.46 -5.98 12.27
N ASN A 60 32.85 -4.88 11.66
CA ASN A 60 33.25 -3.65 12.38
C ASN A 60 32.08 -2.81 12.87
N GLY A 61 30.82 -3.29 12.75
CA GLY A 61 29.60 -2.61 13.16
C GLY A 61 29.02 -1.63 12.13
N LEU A 62 29.69 -1.39 11.00
CA LEU A 62 29.11 -0.56 9.93
C LEU A 62 27.97 -1.28 9.25
N GLN A 63 26.85 -0.56 9.08
CA GLN A 63 25.66 -1.05 8.40
C GLN A 63 25.21 0.02 7.42
N ASN A 64 25.14 -0.33 6.14
CA ASN A 64 24.69 0.59 5.09
C ASN A 64 23.77 -0.12 4.10
N TRP A 65 22.85 0.65 3.53
CA TRP A 65 21.96 0.18 2.49
C TRP A 65 22.61 0.25 1.12
N PHE A 66 22.52 -0.85 0.37
CA PHE A 66 23.03 -0.94 -0.99
C PHE A 66 21.97 -1.41 -1.96
N LEU A 67 21.95 -0.75 -3.12
CA LEU A 67 21.39 -1.33 -4.34
C LEU A 67 22.48 -2.20 -4.97
N ILE A 68 22.25 -3.50 -4.98
CA ILE A 68 23.19 -4.50 -5.50
C ILE A 68 22.64 -5.04 -6.80
N ARG A 69 23.46 -4.99 -7.86
CA ARG A 69 23.15 -5.62 -9.14
C ARG A 69 24.26 -6.62 -9.44
N LYS A 70 23.91 -7.90 -9.57
CA LYS A 70 24.83 -8.99 -9.95
C LYS A 70 24.51 -9.45 -11.37
N ILE A 71 25.48 -9.35 -12.26
CA ILE A 71 25.37 -9.71 -13.67
C ILE A 71 26.25 -10.94 -13.93
N PRO A 72 25.70 -12.09 -14.35
CA PRO A 72 26.50 -13.25 -14.69
C PRO A 72 27.23 -13.02 -16.02
N ILE A 73 28.49 -13.45 -16.08
CA ILE A 73 29.27 -13.57 -17.30
C ILE A 73 29.33 -15.05 -17.66
N LEU A 74 28.81 -15.39 -18.82
CA LEU A 74 28.77 -16.76 -19.32
C LEU A 74 30.07 -17.10 -20.06
N ASN A 75 30.51 -18.34 -19.96
CA ASN A 75 31.58 -18.90 -20.78
C ASN A 75 31.04 -19.38 -22.14
N THR A 76 31.91 -19.89 -22.98
CA THR A 76 31.57 -20.43 -24.31
C THR A 76 30.59 -21.61 -24.28
N ALA A 77 30.55 -22.33 -23.15
CA ALA A 77 29.64 -23.45 -22.90
C ALA A 77 28.25 -22.98 -22.38
N GLY A 78 28.05 -21.66 -22.17
CA GLY A 78 26.80 -21.10 -21.65
C GLY A 78 26.66 -21.21 -20.12
N ASP A 79 27.74 -21.53 -19.38
CA ASP A 79 27.74 -21.59 -17.94
C ASP A 79 28.29 -20.31 -17.34
N VAL A 80 27.84 -19.98 -16.11
CA VAL A 80 28.29 -18.79 -15.40
C VAL A 80 29.75 -18.97 -14.96
N SER A 81 30.66 -18.19 -15.54
CA SER A 81 32.08 -18.23 -15.20
C SER A 81 32.46 -17.21 -14.12
N LYS A 82 31.83 -16.07 -14.12
CA LYS A 82 32.10 -14.93 -13.21
C LYS A 82 30.84 -14.11 -12.97
N PHE A 83 30.87 -13.27 -11.92
CA PHE A 83 29.87 -12.24 -11.66
C PHE A 83 30.51 -10.85 -11.76
N VAL A 84 29.80 -9.90 -12.35
CA VAL A 84 30.06 -8.49 -12.16
C VAL A 84 29.06 -7.98 -11.14
N VAL A 85 29.55 -7.41 -10.05
CA VAL A 85 28.72 -6.92 -8.95
C VAL A 85 28.86 -5.39 -8.87
N PHE A 86 27.73 -4.70 -9.01
CA PHE A 86 27.64 -3.27 -8.79
C PHE A 86 26.94 -3.05 -7.46
N CYS A 87 27.60 -2.31 -6.56
CA CYS A 87 27.03 -1.88 -5.29
C CYS A 87 26.98 -0.36 -5.25
N ARG A 88 25.77 0.21 -5.16
CA ARG A 88 25.57 1.63 -4.93
C ARG A 88 25.04 1.82 -3.52
N ASN A 89 25.73 2.62 -2.72
CA ASN A 89 25.20 3.05 -1.43
C ASN A 89 23.95 3.90 -1.65
N ILE A 90 22.89 3.59 -0.95
CA ILE A 90 21.59 4.25 -1.02
C ILE A 90 21.12 4.71 0.37
N ASP A 91 22.03 4.92 1.32
CA ASP A 91 21.67 5.38 2.68
C ASP A 91 21.02 6.74 2.67
N GLU A 92 21.53 7.69 1.87
CA GLU A 92 20.97 9.03 1.78
C GLU A 92 19.53 8.97 1.25
N GLU A 93 19.30 8.21 0.18
CA GLU A 93 17.97 8.01 -0.39
C GLU A 93 17.03 7.31 0.61
N GLN A 94 17.51 6.27 1.29
CA GLN A 94 16.72 5.54 2.29
C GLN A 94 16.41 6.40 3.52
N ASN A 95 17.37 7.18 4.00
CA ASN A 95 17.17 8.07 5.13
C ASN A 95 16.23 9.23 4.77
N ALA A 96 16.37 9.83 3.60
CA ALA A 96 15.45 10.87 3.11
C ALA A 96 14.03 10.34 2.97
N GLN A 97 13.88 9.13 2.46
CA GLN A 97 12.58 8.48 2.36
C GLN A 97 11.96 8.21 3.75
N ARG A 98 12.72 7.62 4.68
CA ARG A 98 12.27 7.36 6.05
C ARG A 98 11.90 8.65 6.79
N MET A 99 12.72 9.71 6.65
CA MET A 99 12.41 11.01 7.24
C MET A 99 11.10 11.58 6.70
N ARG A 100 10.91 11.54 5.37
CA ARG A 100 9.66 11.99 4.73
C ARG A 100 8.46 11.21 5.23
N GLU A 101 8.59 9.92 5.33
CA GLU A 101 7.53 9.01 5.79
C GLU A 101 7.18 9.24 7.26
N SER A 102 8.20 9.33 8.13
CA SER A 102 8.02 9.66 9.56
C SER A 102 7.38 11.03 9.74
N TYR A 103 7.79 12.02 8.95
CA TYR A 103 7.22 13.36 8.99
C TYR A 103 5.73 13.36 8.62
N ILE A 104 5.35 12.67 7.55
CA ILE A 104 3.94 12.53 7.13
C ILE A 104 3.13 11.84 8.22
N SER A 105 3.66 10.79 8.84
CA SER A 105 2.97 10.07 9.92
C SER A 105 2.74 10.96 11.13
N THR A 106 3.77 11.67 11.58
CA THR A 106 3.69 12.59 12.74
C THR A 106 2.71 13.72 12.47
N LEU A 107 2.83 14.40 11.31
CA LEU A 107 1.91 15.47 10.95
C LEU A 107 0.45 15.00 10.88
N SER A 108 0.21 13.82 10.27
CA SER A 108 -1.15 13.30 10.17
C SER A 108 -1.74 12.96 11.54
N HIS A 109 -0.92 12.45 12.46
CA HIS A 109 -1.33 12.21 13.84
C HIS A 109 -1.68 13.53 14.56
N ASP A 110 -0.81 14.53 14.44
CA ASP A 110 -0.95 15.80 15.14
C ASP A 110 -2.11 16.64 14.59
N LEU A 111 -2.44 16.50 13.30
CA LEU A 111 -3.62 17.12 12.69
C LEU A 111 -4.92 16.39 13.05
N LYS A 112 -4.86 15.10 13.35
CA LYS A 112 -6.04 14.31 13.71
C LYS A 112 -6.66 14.77 15.03
N ILE A 113 -5.83 15.11 16.01
CA ILE A 113 -6.29 15.54 17.34
C ILE A 113 -7.16 16.82 17.28
N PRO A 114 -6.69 17.94 16.66
CA PRO A 114 -7.52 19.14 16.54
C PRO A 114 -8.76 18.92 15.68
N THR A 115 -8.68 18.07 14.66
CA THR A 115 -9.85 17.72 13.81
C THR A 115 -10.93 17.02 14.63
N ILE A 116 -10.57 16.08 15.52
CA ILE A 116 -11.53 15.45 16.43
C ILE A 116 -12.16 16.47 17.37
N ALA A 117 -11.37 17.41 17.89
CA ALA A 117 -11.89 18.47 18.76
C ALA A 117 -12.89 19.37 18.02
N GLN A 118 -12.63 19.73 16.74
CA GLN A 118 -13.55 20.49 15.91
C GLN A 118 -14.86 19.71 15.66
N ILE A 119 -14.77 18.42 15.31
CA ILE A 119 -15.93 17.55 15.13
C ILE A 119 -16.79 17.56 16.40
N ARG A 120 -16.19 17.33 17.57
CA ARG A 120 -16.90 17.32 18.85
C ARG A 120 -17.61 18.65 19.16
N ALA A 121 -16.91 19.77 18.94
CA ALA A 121 -17.51 21.10 19.15
C ALA A 121 -18.72 21.34 18.23
N LEU A 122 -18.61 20.96 16.95
CA LEU A 122 -19.70 21.10 15.98
C LEU A 122 -20.88 20.14 16.29
N GLU A 123 -20.61 18.91 16.72
CA GLU A 123 -21.65 17.97 17.19
C GLU A 123 -22.45 18.53 18.37
N LEU A 124 -21.79 19.13 19.38
CA LEU A 124 -22.47 19.77 20.52
C LEU A 124 -23.40 20.91 20.09
N LEU A 125 -22.99 21.69 19.07
CA LEU A 125 -23.83 22.74 18.51
C LEU A 125 -25.06 22.18 17.78
N VAL A 126 -24.88 21.15 16.93
CA VAL A 126 -25.98 20.53 16.15
C VAL A 126 -26.96 19.82 17.08
N ASN A 127 -26.50 19.19 18.15
CA ASN A 127 -27.33 18.49 19.13
C ASN A 127 -28.11 19.43 20.06
N GLY A 128 -27.77 20.74 20.05
CA GLY A 128 -28.44 21.73 20.90
C GLY A 128 -27.90 21.82 22.32
N ASP A 129 -26.80 21.12 22.64
CA ASP A 129 -26.16 21.12 23.97
C ASP A 129 -25.65 22.53 24.39
N MET A 130 -25.41 23.41 23.39
CA MET A 130 -24.92 24.78 23.57
C MET A 130 -25.99 25.83 23.35
N GLY A 131 -27.25 25.42 23.25
CA GLY A 131 -28.40 26.26 22.98
C GLY A 131 -29.00 26.05 21.59
N MET A 132 -30.18 26.63 21.34
CA MET A 132 -30.89 26.46 20.08
C MET A 132 -30.22 27.26 18.95
N ILE A 133 -30.02 26.60 17.82
CA ILE A 133 -29.53 27.20 16.57
C ILE A 133 -30.66 27.25 15.53
N ASN A 134 -30.66 28.27 14.66
CA ASN A 134 -31.63 28.35 13.57
C ASN A 134 -31.26 27.42 12.40
N GLU A 135 -32.21 27.20 11.47
CA GLU A 135 -31.97 26.24 10.36
C GLU A 135 -30.80 26.63 9.45
N ASN A 136 -30.57 27.92 9.18
CA ASN A 136 -29.46 28.39 8.37
C ASN A 136 -28.08 28.09 9.07
N GLN A 137 -28.03 28.31 10.39
CA GLN A 137 -26.85 27.97 11.20
C GLN A 137 -26.60 26.47 11.19
N LYS A 138 -27.66 25.68 11.34
CA LYS A 138 -27.57 24.21 11.31
C LYS A 138 -27.06 23.68 9.98
N GLU A 139 -27.52 24.26 8.87
CA GLU A 139 -27.03 23.91 7.53
C GLU A 139 -25.53 24.17 7.39
N ILE A 140 -25.05 25.37 7.78
CA ILE A 140 -23.63 25.73 7.73
C ILE A 140 -22.79 24.83 8.64
N ILE A 141 -23.27 24.54 9.84
CA ILE A 141 -22.57 23.67 10.78
C ILE A 141 -22.50 22.24 10.24
N ASN A 142 -23.57 21.72 9.64
CA ASN A 142 -23.54 20.39 9.03
C ASN A 142 -22.57 20.30 7.85
N LEU A 143 -22.50 21.30 6.97
CA LEU A 143 -21.52 21.36 5.89
C LEU A 143 -20.08 21.37 6.43
N THR A 144 -19.84 22.14 7.51
CA THR A 144 -18.53 22.20 8.14
C THR A 144 -18.17 20.86 8.80
N LEU A 145 -19.15 20.21 9.44
CA LEU A 145 -18.99 18.91 10.07
C LEU A 145 -18.64 17.81 9.03
N GLU A 146 -19.34 17.80 7.89
CA GLU A 146 -19.03 16.90 6.78
C GLU A 146 -17.58 17.12 6.26
N SER A 147 -17.13 18.37 6.17
CA SER A 147 -15.75 18.70 5.80
C SER A 147 -14.75 18.19 6.83
N CYS A 148 -15.01 18.34 8.12
CA CYS A 148 -14.17 17.84 9.20
C CYS A 148 -14.09 16.30 9.21
N TYR A 149 -15.20 15.60 8.97
CA TYR A 149 -15.19 14.14 8.83
C TYR A 149 -14.37 13.68 7.61
N SER A 150 -14.52 14.39 6.47
CA SER A 150 -13.75 14.09 5.26
C SER A 150 -12.24 14.27 5.51
N MET A 151 -11.83 15.33 6.21
CA MET A 151 -10.44 15.56 6.58
C MET A 151 -9.92 14.48 7.54
N TYR A 152 -10.71 14.09 8.55
CA TYR A 152 -10.36 13.02 9.47
C TYR A 152 -10.17 11.68 8.76
N ASP A 153 -11.06 11.34 7.82
CA ASP A 153 -10.96 10.11 7.02
C ASP A 153 -9.71 10.12 6.13
N MET A 154 -9.39 11.27 5.53
CA MET A 154 -8.16 11.45 4.73
C MET A 154 -6.90 11.24 5.58
N LEU A 155 -6.81 11.90 6.75
CA LEU A 155 -5.68 11.72 7.67
C LEU A 155 -5.55 10.27 8.15
N SER A 156 -6.67 9.61 8.42
CA SER A 156 -6.70 8.20 8.82
C SER A 156 -6.23 7.28 7.69
N THR A 157 -6.60 7.59 6.45
CA THR A 157 -6.16 6.85 5.26
C THR A 157 -4.66 7.00 5.05
N ILE A 158 -4.10 8.23 5.19
CA ILE A 158 -2.66 8.50 5.09
C ILE A 158 -1.89 7.65 6.11
N LEU A 159 -2.31 7.70 7.39
CA LEU A 159 -1.66 6.93 8.47
C LEU A 159 -1.72 5.42 8.24
N THR A 160 -2.88 4.93 7.81
CA THR A 160 -3.05 3.49 7.56
C THR A 160 -2.22 3.03 6.36
N THR A 161 -2.19 3.83 5.30
CA THR A 161 -1.34 3.57 4.12
C THR A 161 0.14 3.48 4.52
N TYR A 162 0.60 4.44 5.32
CA TYR A 162 1.96 4.44 5.85
C TYR A 162 2.29 3.15 6.61
N LYS A 163 1.39 2.70 7.50
CA LYS A 163 1.58 1.46 8.26
C LYS A 163 1.68 0.22 7.37
N TYR A 164 0.89 0.15 6.27
CA TYR A 164 0.99 -0.93 5.30
C TYR A 164 2.33 -0.92 4.57
N GLU A 165 2.80 0.24 4.13
CA GLU A 165 4.08 0.39 3.42
C GLU A 165 5.29 -0.02 4.26
N ASN A 166 5.21 0.17 5.57
CA ASN A 166 6.29 -0.19 6.51
C ASN A 166 6.13 -1.59 7.14
N ASN A 167 5.14 -2.37 6.71
CA ASN A 167 4.82 -3.67 7.32
C ASN A 167 4.56 -3.58 8.84
N GLU A 168 3.99 -2.48 9.31
CA GLU A 168 3.66 -2.23 10.73
C GLU A 168 2.27 -2.77 11.12
N ILE A 169 1.53 -3.35 10.17
CA ILE A 169 0.19 -3.89 10.42
C ILE A 169 0.28 -5.37 10.71
N ASN A 170 -0.16 -5.74 11.91
CA ASN A 170 -0.43 -7.13 12.25
C ASN A 170 -1.89 -7.43 11.94
N LEU A 171 -2.13 -8.30 10.95
CA LEU A 171 -3.48 -8.71 10.56
C LEU A 171 -4.04 -9.72 11.57
N ASN A 172 -5.29 -9.50 11.99
CA ASN A 172 -6.00 -10.39 12.87
C ASN A 172 -6.94 -11.28 12.05
N TYR A 173 -6.45 -12.47 11.69
CA TYR A 173 -7.17 -13.40 10.83
C TYR A 173 -8.30 -14.10 11.57
N GLU A 174 -9.52 -13.97 11.02
CA GLU A 174 -10.71 -14.71 11.46
C GLU A 174 -11.48 -15.26 10.24
N LYS A 175 -12.35 -16.25 10.48
CA LYS A 175 -13.21 -16.76 9.42
C LYS A 175 -14.33 -15.75 9.16
N ILE A 176 -14.36 -15.21 7.96
CA ILE A 176 -15.35 -14.21 7.54
C ILE A 176 -16.16 -14.68 6.34
N TYR A 177 -17.42 -14.26 6.28
CA TYR A 177 -18.31 -14.51 5.16
C TYR A 177 -18.36 -13.27 4.27
N MET A 178 -18.00 -13.41 3.00
CA MET A 178 -17.85 -12.29 2.08
C MET A 178 -19.13 -11.49 1.89
N LEU A 179 -20.27 -12.17 1.78
CA LEU A 179 -21.57 -11.51 1.63
C LEU A 179 -21.83 -10.54 2.78
N LYS A 180 -21.55 -10.94 4.02
CA LYS A 180 -21.74 -10.09 5.21
C LYS A 180 -20.87 -8.84 5.20
N ILE A 181 -19.59 -8.98 4.79
CA ILE A 181 -18.68 -7.85 4.70
C ILE A 181 -19.15 -6.85 3.64
N LEU A 182 -19.58 -7.35 2.48
CA LEU A 182 -20.10 -6.50 1.41
C LEU A 182 -21.38 -5.79 1.80
N ASP A 183 -22.32 -6.48 2.47
CA ASP A 183 -23.54 -5.85 2.99
C ASP A 183 -23.23 -4.72 3.98
N GLU A 184 -22.27 -4.94 4.91
CA GLU A 184 -21.81 -3.92 5.85
C GLU A 184 -21.13 -2.74 5.12
N ALA A 185 -20.38 -3.00 4.03
CA ALA A 185 -19.72 -1.96 3.26
C ALA A 185 -20.73 -1.14 2.41
N PHE A 186 -21.72 -1.78 1.80
CA PHE A 186 -22.81 -1.08 1.10
C PHE A 186 -23.68 -0.23 2.04
N ALA A 187 -23.90 -0.70 3.27
CA ALA A 187 -24.65 0.04 4.27
C ALA A 187 -24.01 1.42 4.57
N LYS A 188 -22.68 1.53 4.56
CA LYS A 188 -21.98 2.80 4.78
C LYS A 188 -22.27 3.85 3.71
N VAL A 189 -22.43 3.43 2.46
CA VAL A 189 -22.69 4.34 1.32
C VAL A 189 -24.18 4.50 0.97
N HIS A 190 -25.07 3.96 1.81
CA HIS A 190 -26.51 3.92 1.55
C HIS A 190 -27.11 5.30 1.22
N LYS A 191 -26.73 6.34 1.96
CA LYS A 191 -27.19 7.73 1.70
C LYS A 191 -26.78 8.21 0.29
N ASN A 192 -25.56 7.91 -0.13
CA ASN A 192 -25.05 8.30 -1.45
C ASN A 192 -25.76 7.52 -2.57
N LEU A 193 -26.05 6.24 -2.36
CA LEU A 193 -26.84 5.41 -3.27
C LEU A 193 -28.25 5.98 -3.45
N GLN A 194 -28.90 6.35 -2.35
CA GLN A 194 -30.24 6.98 -2.40
C GLN A 194 -30.22 8.33 -3.12
N ASN A 195 -29.26 9.20 -2.80
CA ASN A 195 -29.15 10.53 -3.43
C ASN A 195 -28.96 10.47 -4.95
N LYS A 196 -28.31 9.41 -5.45
CA LYS A 196 -28.09 9.16 -6.89
C LYS A 196 -29.13 8.20 -7.50
N ASN A 197 -30.10 7.72 -6.72
CA ASN A 197 -31.08 6.70 -7.12
C ASN A 197 -30.40 5.44 -7.74
N ILE A 198 -29.28 5.00 -7.17
CA ILE A 198 -28.53 3.84 -7.62
C ILE A 198 -29.06 2.60 -6.92
N ARG A 199 -29.43 1.58 -7.70
CA ARG A 199 -29.84 0.27 -7.18
C ARG A 199 -28.62 -0.65 -7.06
N VAL A 200 -28.60 -1.50 -6.03
CA VAL A 200 -27.55 -2.49 -5.83
C VAL A 200 -28.11 -3.89 -6.05
N LYS A 201 -27.40 -4.69 -6.85
CA LYS A 201 -27.70 -6.11 -7.09
C LYS A 201 -26.52 -6.95 -6.70
N VAL A 202 -26.65 -7.78 -5.66
CA VAL A 202 -25.62 -8.73 -5.25
C VAL A 202 -25.95 -10.10 -5.82
N MET A 203 -25.02 -10.69 -6.54
CA MET A 203 -25.12 -12.03 -7.16
C MET A 203 -24.00 -12.91 -6.60
N ALA A 204 -24.36 -13.77 -5.65
CA ALA A 204 -23.43 -14.73 -5.05
C ALA A 204 -23.79 -16.13 -5.54
N LYS A 205 -22.88 -16.79 -6.26
CA LYS A 205 -23.03 -18.22 -6.64
C LYS A 205 -22.93 -19.11 -5.41
N ASP A 206 -22.09 -18.76 -4.42
CA ASP A 206 -21.98 -19.40 -3.13
C ASP A 206 -22.23 -18.36 -2.02
N LYS A 207 -23.41 -18.47 -1.37
CA LYS A 207 -23.80 -17.58 -0.26
C LYS A 207 -22.95 -17.77 1.00
N PHE A 208 -22.27 -18.91 1.12
CA PHE A 208 -21.42 -19.25 2.24
C PHE A 208 -19.93 -19.07 1.94
N ALA A 209 -19.60 -18.41 0.82
CA ALA A 209 -18.22 -18.10 0.47
C ALA A 209 -17.52 -17.40 1.65
N SER A 210 -16.50 -18.05 2.20
CA SER A 210 -15.77 -17.60 3.38
C SER A 210 -14.27 -17.76 3.17
N ILE A 211 -13.50 -16.83 3.77
CA ILE A 211 -12.04 -16.84 3.79
C ILE A 211 -11.55 -16.59 5.22
N PHE A 212 -10.28 -16.88 5.49
CA PHE A 212 -9.57 -16.38 6.66
C PHE A 212 -8.92 -15.06 6.32
N ALA A 213 -9.32 -13.98 6.99
CA ALA A 213 -8.84 -12.65 6.74
C ALA A 213 -9.10 -11.71 7.93
N ASP A 214 -8.49 -10.54 7.94
CA ASP A 214 -8.82 -9.48 8.89
C ASP A 214 -10.11 -8.77 8.46
N LYS A 215 -11.17 -8.97 9.24
CA LYS A 215 -12.51 -8.44 8.97
C LYS A 215 -12.52 -6.92 8.82
N MET A 216 -11.85 -6.22 9.74
CA MET A 216 -11.87 -4.76 9.78
C MET A 216 -11.13 -4.16 8.58
N GLN A 217 -10.00 -4.76 8.21
CA GLN A 217 -9.21 -4.30 7.08
C GLN A 217 -9.93 -4.58 5.75
N LEU A 218 -10.43 -5.80 5.54
CA LEU A 218 -11.17 -6.10 4.31
C LEU A 218 -12.44 -5.28 4.16
N LYS A 219 -13.18 -5.07 5.26
CA LYS A 219 -14.33 -4.16 5.24
C LYS A 219 -13.91 -2.77 4.78
N LYS A 220 -12.80 -2.21 5.29
CA LYS A 220 -12.29 -0.91 4.87
C LYS A 220 -11.92 -0.89 3.38
N ALA A 221 -11.30 -1.95 2.87
CA ALA A 221 -10.98 -2.06 1.44
C ALA A 221 -12.25 -2.01 0.57
N PHE A 222 -13.28 -2.80 0.92
CA PHE A 222 -14.53 -2.79 0.17
C PHE A 222 -15.32 -1.48 0.32
N GLU A 223 -15.32 -0.86 1.49
CA GLU A 223 -15.89 0.48 1.67
C GLU A 223 -15.26 1.49 0.70
N ASN A 224 -13.93 1.48 0.56
CA ASN A 224 -13.21 2.37 -0.35
C ASN A 224 -13.54 2.08 -1.82
N LEU A 225 -13.58 0.81 -2.22
CA LEU A 225 -13.91 0.40 -3.59
C LEU A 225 -15.37 0.73 -3.93
N ILE A 226 -16.31 0.45 -3.04
CA ILE A 226 -17.74 0.71 -3.25
C ILE A 226 -18.00 2.22 -3.26
N ASP A 227 -17.41 3.01 -2.37
CA ASP A 227 -17.53 4.48 -2.38
C ASP A 227 -17.01 5.08 -3.69
N PHE A 228 -15.91 4.54 -4.22
CA PHE A 228 -15.41 4.91 -5.53
C PHE A 228 -16.41 4.59 -6.65
N CYS A 229 -17.00 3.38 -6.68
CA CYS A 229 -18.01 3.01 -7.67
C CYS A 229 -19.23 3.94 -7.60
N VAL A 230 -19.78 4.19 -6.41
CA VAL A 230 -20.95 5.05 -6.20
C VAL A 230 -20.64 6.49 -6.60
N SER A 231 -19.46 7.00 -6.28
CA SER A 231 -19.04 8.36 -6.62
C SER A 231 -18.99 8.59 -8.14
N ASN A 232 -18.54 7.59 -8.90
CA ASN A 232 -18.34 7.67 -10.35
C ASN A 232 -19.50 7.11 -11.18
N ALA A 233 -20.44 6.40 -10.58
CA ALA A 233 -21.61 5.88 -11.29
C ALA A 233 -22.56 7.00 -11.72
N TYR A 234 -23.21 6.79 -12.88
CA TYR A 234 -24.32 7.65 -13.30
C TYR A 234 -25.52 7.53 -12.34
N GLN A 235 -26.33 8.58 -12.28
CA GLN A 235 -27.61 8.54 -11.58
C GLN A 235 -28.58 7.57 -12.27
N ASP A 236 -29.55 7.05 -11.50
CA ASP A 236 -30.62 6.15 -11.99
C ASP A 236 -30.11 4.83 -12.58
N THR A 237 -28.90 4.40 -12.24
CA THR A 237 -28.26 3.17 -12.73
C THR A 237 -28.24 2.06 -11.68
N MET A 238 -27.53 0.99 -11.98
CA MET A 238 -27.38 -0.17 -11.09
C MET A 238 -25.91 -0.54 -10.90
N ILE A 239 -25.50 -0.77 -9.65
CA ILE A 239 -24.22 -1.41 -9.33
C ILE A 239 -24.47 -2.89 -9.11
N THR A 240 -23.77 -3.74 -9.87
CA THR A 240 -23.82 -5.20 -9.71
C THR A 240 -22.55 -5.68 -9.03
N CYS A 241 -22.73 -6.41 -7.91
CA CYS A 241 -21.64 -7.06 -7.18
C CYS A 241 -21.74 -8.58 -7.41
N GLU A 242 -20.77 -9.17 -8.09
CA GLU A 242 -20.70 -10.61 -8.35
C GLU A 242 -19.66 -11.25 -7.44
N ILE A 243 -20.04 -12.35 -6.80
CA ILE A 243 -19.16 -13.14 -5.90
C ILE A 243 -19.05 -14.54 -6.47
N GLU A 244 -17.84 -14.94 -6.84
CA GLU A 244 -17.53 -16.26 -7.38
C GLU A 244 -16.39 -16.91 -6.59
N LYS A 245 -16.49 -18.22 -6.36
CA LYS A 245 -15.41 -19.01 -5.79
C LYS A 245 -14.73 -19.80 -6.90
N ASN A 246 -13.43 -19.61 -7.05
CA ASN A 246 -12.63 -20.38 -8.02
C ASN A 246 -12.28 -21.77 -7.48
N GLY A 247 -11.93 -22.68 -8.38
CA GLY A 247 -11.58 -24.07 -8.05
C GLY A 247 -10.35 -24.22 -7.14
N ASN A 248 -9.48 -23.21 -7.07
CA ASN A 248 -8.31 -23.13 -6.17
C ASN A 248 -8.64 -22.60 -4.76
N GLY A 249 -9.93 -22.32 -4.47
CA GLY A 249 -10.37 -21.82 -3.18
C GLY A 249 -10.37 -20.29 -3.04
N SER A 250 -9.86 -19.54 -4.00
CA SER A 250 -9.93 -18.08 -3.99
C SER A 250 -11.34 -17.57 -4.29
N ILE A 251 -11.66 -16.37 -3.76
CA ILE A 251 -12.93 -15.69 -4.02
C ILE A 251 -12.65 -14.51 -4.91
N VAL A 252 -13.37 -14.41 -6.02
CA VAL A 252 -13.35 -13.27 -6.94
C VAL A 252 -14.59 -12.42 -6.70
N ILE A 253 -14.39 -11.11 -6.54
CA ILE A 253 -15.46 -10.13 -6.38
C ILE A 253 -15.35 -9.12 -7.50
N ALA A 254 -16.42 -9.00 -8.30
CA ALA A 254 -16.50 -8.03 -9.37
C ALA A 254 -17.58 -6.98 -9.09
N LEU A 255 -17.19 -5.71 -9.08
CA LEU A 255 -18.08 -4.56 -9.00
C LEU A 255 -18.26 -3.97 -10.39
N LYS A 256 -19.47 -4.01 -10.94
CA LYS A 256 -19.80 -3.53 -12.28
C LYS A 256 -20.77 -2.36 -12.18
N TYR A 257 -20.47 -1.27 -12.84
CA TYR A 257 -21.31 -0.06 -12.83
C TYR A 257 -21.11 0.74 -14.14
N GLU A 258 -22.08 1.59 -14.46
CA GLU A 258 -22.02 2.49 -15.61
C GLU A 258 -21.45 3.84 -15.17
N SER A 259 -20.43 4.32 -15.88
CA SER A 259 -19.73 5.57 -15.57
C SER A 259 -19.41 6.38 -16.81
N PRO A 260 -19.06 7.67 -16.68
CA PRO A 260 -18.40 8.40 -17.76
C PRO A 260 -17.15 7.67 -18.25
N TYR A 261 -16.77 7.95 -19.50
CA TYR A 261 -15.55 7.40 -20.06
C TYR A 261 -14.33 7.78 -19.21
N ILE A 262 -13.57 6.76 -18.84
CA ILE A 262 -12.30 6.92 -18.12
C ILE A 262 -11.18 6.58 -19.09
N ASN A 263 -10.19 7.47 -19.23
CA ASN A 263 -9.04 7.24 -20.08
C ASN A 263 -8.27 5.98 -19.61
N PRO A 264 -7.87 5.05 -20.51
CA PRO A 264 -7.08 3.85 -20.17
C PRO A 264 -5.85 4.15 -19.32
N GLU A 265 -5.10 5.22 -19.60
CA GLU A 265 -3.94 5.63 -18.78
C GLU A 265 -4.29 5.94 -17.33
N VAL A 266 -5.53 6.41 -17.08
CA VAL A 266 -6.04 6.66 -15.73
C VAL A 266 -6.39 5.34 -15.06
N ILE A 267 -6.98 4.39 -15.80
CA ILE A 267 -7.33 3.06 -15.30
C ILE A 267 -6.08 2.31 -14.86
N ASP A 268 -5.03 2.32 -15.70
CA ASP A 268 -3.76 1.62 -15.42
C ASP A 268 -3.08 2.12 -14.14
N ASN A 269 -3.29 3.40 -13.79
CA ASN A 269 -2.63 4.04 -12.66
C ASN A 269 -3.56 4.35 -11.48
N MET A 270 -4.85 4.02 -11.56
CA MET A 270 -5.83 4.44 -10.52
C MET A 270 -5.59 3.84 -9.13
N PHE A 271 -4.87 2.73 -9.07
CA PHE A 271 -4.47 2.08 -7.83
C PHE A 271 -3.04 2.43 -7.40
N GLU A 272 -2.37 3.37 -8.09
CA GLU A 272 -1.03 3.81 -7.72
C GLU A 272 -1.09 5.03 -6.80
N LYS A 273 -0.05 5.17 -5.95
CA LYS A 273 0.06 6.27 -4.98
C LYS A 273 0.35 7.60 -5.70
N TYR A 274 -0.36 8.66 -5.29
CA TYR A 274 -0.13 10.03 -5.80
C TYR A 274 -0.27 10.20 -7.31
N THR A 275 -1.20 9.53 -7.94
CA THR A 275 -1.50 9.78 -9.34
C THR A 275 -2.11 11.17 -9.51
N THR A 276 -1.56 11.98 -10.44
CA THR A 276 -2.11 13.30 -10.86
C THR A 276 -3.51 13.18 -11.46
N SER A 277 -3.96 11.96 -11.71
CA SER A 277 -5.33 11.63 -12.13
C SER A 277 -6.40 11.92 -11.08
N ALA A 278 -6.01 12.19 -9.82
CA ALA A 278 -6.95 12.54 -8.75
C ALA A 278 -7.79 13.79 -9.05
N GLU A 279 -7.27 14.73 -9.85
CA GLU A 279 -8.01 15.92 -10.31
C GLU A 279 -9.17 15.58 -11.25
N LYS A 280 -9.16 14.41 -11.89
CA LYS A 280 -10.19 13.93 -12.80
C LYS A 280 -11.30 13.13 -12.10
N PHE A 281 -11.08 12.70 -10.87
CA PHE A 281 -12.10 12.06 -10.05
C PHE A 281 -12.73 13.13 -9.14
N ASN A 282 -14.05 13.24 -9.19
CA ASN A 282 -14.85 14.28 -8.51
C ASN A 282 -14.71 14.35 -6.97
N LYS A 283 -13.78 13.61 -6.36
CA LYS A 283 -13.62 13.55 -4.90
C LYS A 283 -12.13 13.56 -4.52
N VAL A 284 -11.77 14.55 -3.72
CA VAL A 284 -10.43 14.66 -3.14
C VAL A 284 -10.13 13.42 -2.28
N GLY A 285 -8.96 12.80 -2.44
CA GLY A 285 -8.54 11.63 -1.67
C GLY A 285 -8.95 10.26 -2.25
N SER A 286 -9.73 10.21 -3.35
CA SER A 286 -10.18 8.94 -3.93
C SER A 286 -9.04 8.04 -4.40
N SER A 287 -7.97 8.58 -4.97
CA SER A 287 -6.79 7.80 -5.39
C SER A 287 -6.06 7.14 -4.22
N LEU A 288 -5.95 7.84 -3.08
CA LEU A 288 -5.31 7.27 -1.89
C LEU A 288 -6.17 6.16 -1.26
N ASN A 289 -7.50 6.29 -1.31
CA ASN A 289 -8.41 5.25 -0.85
C ASN A 289 -8.34 3.98 -1.70
N LEU A 290 -8.20 4.11 -3.04
CA LEU A 290 -8.01 2.98 -3.94
C LEU A 290 -6.64 2.32 -3.73
N TYR A 291 -5.58 3.13 -3.56
CA TYR A 291 -4.26 2.61 -3.23
C TYR A 291 -4.28 1.84 -1.89
N LEU A 292 -4.93 2.39 -0.85
CA LEU A 292 -5.09 1.68 0.42
C LEU A 292 -5.87 0.36 0.25
N ALA A 293 -6.94 0.35 -0.56
CA ALA A 293 -7.67 -0.89 -0.84
C ALA A 293 -6.75 -1.94 -1.48
N LYS A 294 -5.92 -1.56 -2.47
CA LYS A 294 -4.90 -2.43 -3.07
C LYS A 294 -3.92 -2.97 -2.03
N GLN A 295 -3.39 -2.12 -1.13
CA GLN A 295 -2.46 -2.55 -0.08
C GLN A 295 -3.10 -3.57 0.87
N ILE A 296 -4.34 -3.33 1.27
CA ILE A 296 -5.09 -4.25 2.14
C ILE A 296 -5.28 -5.61 1.44
N ILE A 297 -5.76 -5.60 0.20
CA ILE A 297 -5.99 -6.83 -0.57
C ILE A 297 -4.67 -7.60 -0.76
N SER A 298 -3.58 -6.91 -1.13
CA SER A 298 -2.26 -7.53 -1.30
C SER A 298 -1.72 -8.12 0.01
N ALA A 299 -1.94 -7.47 1.16
CA ALA A 299 -1.56 -8.01 2.47
C ALA A 299 -2.34 -9.28 2.86
N HIS A 300 -3.48 -9.53 2.20
CA HIS A 300 -4.27 -10.78 2.32
C HIS A 300 -3.98 -11.76 1.17
N GLU A 301 -2.83 -11.61 0.47
CA GLU A 301 -2.42 -12.44 -0.67
C GLU A 301 -3.39 -12.36 -1.87
N GLY A 302 -4.21 -11.32 -1.94
CA GLY A 302 -5.10 -11.01 -3.05
C GLY A 302 -4.43 -10.17 -4.14
N VAL A 303 -5.06 -10.10 -5.29
CA VAL A 303 -4.63 -9.32 -6.48
C VAL A 303 -5.71 -8.34 -6.91
#